data_1c79172964d83673af0cb231436034e3
#
_entry.id   1c79172964d83673af0cb231436034e3
#
_cell.length_a   1.000
_cell.length_b   1.000
_cell.length_c   1.000
_cell.angle_alpha   90.00
_cell.angle_beta   90.00
_cell.angle_gamma   90.00
#
_symmetry.space_group_name_H-M   'P 1'
#
loop_
_entity.id
_entity.type
_entity.pdbx_description
1 polymer ?
#
loop_
_entity_poly.entity_id
_entity_poly.type
_entity_poly.pdbx_seq_one_letter_code
_entity_poly.pdbx_strand_id
1 'polypeptide(L)'
;MQSKYLSMALINAILFLSIANAQPTPSDAWNGSVDKAIAYLRKNQTEDGSWSSKSSPGITGIIITGLLKTGKLPADDPMVAKGLKYIEGLINTKSGHIAGLDPRVQLQNYVTSVNVMALSAANKDSYKAVVGNAAKFLKQLQWDESEGKNPKDDYYGGAGYDSKSRPDLSNTAFYLDALVAAGVAKDDPAFKKAMIFVSRCQNLKSENNDQPWAGKINDGSFIYSAAEGGGVRNADGPEKDGSMPGYASMTYAGIKSMIYCGVSKNDPRVKKAYEWVSNNYSLESNPGMPPQRAAWGLFYYYNTMAKALDALEIDDVKDSKGVSHIWKNELSLTLAKKQSPDGSWSNPQDRWMEGDQNLVTGFALMALSHAKPKK
;
A
#
# COMPACT_ATOMS: atom_id res chain seq x y z
N MET A 1 -27.93 -52.67 70.17
CA MET A 1 -27.79 -51.20 70.07
C MET A 1 -26.85 -50.92 68.89
N GLN A 2 -27.39 -50.61 67.76
CA GLN A 2 -26.58 -50.25 66.56
C GLN A 2 -26.75 -48.75 66.30
N SER A 3 -25.68 -48.01 66.42
CA SER A 3 -25.60 -46.62 66.12
C SER A 3 -25.36 -46.41 64.62
N LYS A 4 -26.28 -45.71 63.91
CA LYS A 4 -26.15 -45.32 62.54
C LYS A 4 -25.40 -43.99 62.44
N TYR A 5 -24.21 -44.00 61.86
CA TYR A 5 -23.52 -42.74 61.47
C TYR A 5 -23.97 -42.33 60.06
N LEU A 6 -24.60 -41.19 59.97
CA LEU A 6 -24.98 -40.53 58.70
C LEU A 6 -23.78 -39.67 58.27
N SER A 7 -23.08 -40.06 57.23
CA SER A 7 -22.05 -39.24 56.62
C SER A 7 -22.68 -38.27 55.61
N MET A 8 -22.61 -37.01 55.92
CA MET A 8 -23.06 -35.92 55.04
C MET A 8 -21.88 -35.54 54.10
N ALA A 9 -21.94 -35.95 52.84
CA ALA A 9 -21.00 -35.56 51.83
C ALA A 9 -21.38 -34.16 51.27
N LEU A 10 -20.59 -33.16 51.58
CA LEU A 10 -20.69 -31.84 50.96
C LEU A 10 -20.09 -31.92 49.56
N ILE A 11 -20.93 -31.86 48.53
CA ILE A 11 -20.49 -31.68 47.13
C ILE A 11 -20.26 -30.20 46.89
N ASN A 12 -18.99 -29.76 46.89
CA ASN A 12 -18.59 -28.43 46.40
C ASN A 12 -18.62 -28.46 44.88
N ALA A 13 -19.69 -27.94 44.30
CA ALA A 13 -19.75 -27.64 42.88
C ALA A 13 -18.96 -26.36 42.57
N ILE A 14 -17.73 -26.52 42.11
CA ILE A 14 -16.96 -25.41 41.58
C ILE A 14 -17.53 -25.07 40.20
N LEU A 15 -18.32 -23.99 40.11
CA LEU A 15 -18.73 -23.41 38.83
C LEU A 15 -17.50 -22.77 38.18
N PHE A 16 -16.88 -23.44 37.23
CA PHE A 16 -15.99 -22.79 36.28
C PHE A 16 -16.83 -21.94 35.34
N LEU A 17 -16.92 -20.63 35.63
CA LEU A 17 -17.33 -19.64 34.64
C LEU A 17 -16.23 -19.59 33.58
N SER A 18 -16.39 -20.33 32.49
CA SER A 18 -15.64 -20.07 31.26
C SER A 18 -16.09 -18.71 30.74
N ILE A 19 -15.28 -17.67 31.01
CA ILE A 19 -15.38 -16.41 30.27
C ILE A 19 -15.01 -16.77 28.84
N ALA A 20 -16.00 -17.06 28.01
CA ALA A 20 -15.80 -17.14 26.58
C ALA A 20 -15.33 -15.73 26.16
N ASN A 21 -14.03 -15.57 25.87
CA ASN A 21 -13.51 -14.38 25.23
C ASN A 21 -14.21 -14.26 23.87
N ALA A 22 -15.26 -13.45 23.81
CA ALA A 22 -15.92 -13.16 22.56
C ALA A 22 -14.89 -12.58 21.61
N GLN A 23 -14.81 -13.15 20.41
CA GLN A 23 -13.93 -12.64 19.36
C GLN A 23 -14.27 -11.15 19.13
N PRO A 24 -13.27 -10.26 19.01
CA PRO A 24 -13.54 -8.84 18.79
C PRO A 24 -14.34 -8.65 17.50
N THR A 25 -15.28 -7.72 17.51
CA THR A 25 -15.95 -7.32 16.27
C THR A 25 -14.92 -6.68 15.33
N PRO A 26 -15.18 -6.66 14.01
CA PRO A 26 -14.29 -5.95 13.06
C PRO A 26 -14.04 -4.49 13.45
N SER A 27 -15.06 -3.81 13.99
CA SER A 27 -14.94 -2.41 14.46
C SER A 27 -14.04 -2.31 15.71
N ASP A 28 -14.17 -3.23 16.67
CA ASP A 28 -13.30 -3.25 17.86
C ASP A 28 -11.85 -3.59 17.46
N ALA A 29 -11.66 -4.54 16.57
CA ALA A 29 -10.36 -4.91 16.02
C ALA A 29 -9.68 -3.73 15.32
N TRP A 30 -10.42 -3.01 14.48
CA TRP A 30 -9.94 -1.81 13.80
C TRP A 30 -9.53 -0.73 14.80
N ASN A 31 -10.44 -0.36 15.72
CA ASN A 31 -10.21 0.68 16.73
C ASN A 31 -9.02 0.32 17.62
N GLY A 32 -9.01 -0.87 18.17
CA GLY A 32 -7.94 -1.33 19.07
C GLY A 32 -6.59 -1.37 18.38
N SER A 33 -6.54 -1.80 17.12
CA SER A 33 -5.29 -1.84 16.35
C SER A 33 -4.75 -0.46 16.05
N VAL A 34 -5.60 0.47 15.64
CA VAL A 34 -5.17 1.86 15.37
C VAL A 34 -4.71 2.54 16.66
N ASP A 35 -5.43 2.38 17.77
CA ASP A 35 -5.07 3.01 19.04
C ASP A 35 -3.73 2.48 19.58
N LYS A 36 -3.46 1.17 19.50
CA LYS A 36 -2.16 0.57 19.85
C LYS A 36 -1.03 1.06 18.94
N ALA A 37 -1.26 1.14 17.63
CA ALA A 37 -0.28 1.67 16.69
C ALA A 37 0.08 3.13 16.98
N ILE A 38 -0.91 3.96 17.32
CA ILE A 38 -0.69 5.35 17.75
C ILE A 38 0.21 5.38 19.00
N ALA A 39 -0.08 4.55 20.00
CA ALA A 39 0.73 4.48 21.23
C ALA A 39 2.17 4.04 20.93
N TYR A 40 2.36 3.02 20.09
CA TYR A 40 3.67 2.57 19.63
C TYR A 40 4.45 3.69 18.93
N LEU A 41 3.84 4.34 17.94
CA LEU A 41 4.48 5.40 17.17
C LEU A 41 4.83 6.63 18.03
N ARG A 42 3.97 6.98 18.98
CA ARG A 42 4.23 8.08 19.93
C ARG A 42 5.45 7.80 20.79
N LYS A 43 5.62 6.55 21.25
CA LYS A 43 6.77 6.11 22.05
C LYS A 43 8.07 6.08 21.24
N ASN A 44 7.99 5.77 19.94
CA ASN A 44 9.15 5.50 19.08
C ASN A 44 9.48 6.66 18.12
N GLN A 45 8.81 7.82 18.24
CA GLN A 45 9.17 9.01 17.49
C GLN A 45 10.50 9.57 17.99
N THR A 46 11.43 9.80 17.07
CA THR A 46 12.74 10.37 17.37
C THR A 46 12.64 11.85 17.76
N GLU A 47 13.72 12.40 18.30
CA GLU A 47 13.76 13.80 18.76
C GLU A 47 13.53 14.80 17.61
N ASP A 48 13.98 14.48 16.39
CA ASP A 48 13.74 15.31 15.19
C ASP A 48 12.32 15.17 14.60
N GLY A 49 11.49 14.30 15.17
CA GLY A 49 10.11 14.07 14.73
C GLY A 49 9.94 12.96 13.69
N SER A 50 11.01 12.32 13.27
CA SER A 50 10.99 11.24 12.28
C SER A 50 10.77 9.85 12.91
N TRP A 51 10.60 8.86 12.02
CA TRP A 51 10.70 7.42 12.31
C TRP A 51 11.60 6.79 11.26
N SER A 52 12.58 6.01 11.70
CA SER A 52 13.51 5.27 10.82
C SER A 52 14.13 6.12 9.70
N SER A 53 14.36 7.41 9.94
CA SER A 53 14.88 8.36 8.93
C SER A 53 16.26 7.98 8.38
N LYS A 54 17.06 7.25 9.16
CA LYS A 54 18.37 6.72 8.72
C LYS A 54 18.22 5.66 7.63
N SER A 55 17.11 4.91 7.62
CA SER A 55 16.79 3.92 6.60
C SER A 55 16.14 4.57 5.38
N SER A 56 15.14 5.44 5.61
CA SER A 56 14.51 6.25 4.56
C SER A 56 13.76 7.43 5.16
N PRO A 57 13.97 8.67 4.66
CA PRO A 57 13.19 9.82 5.09
C PRO A 57 11.71 9.74 4.70
N GLY A 58 11.34 8.87 3.75
CA GLY A 58 9.95 8.65 3.32
C GLY A 58 9.11 7.87 4.31
N ILE A 59 9.71 7.14 5.25
CA ILE A 59 8.96 6.36 6.26
C ILE A 59 8.06 7.26 7.10
N THR A 60 8.57 8.43 7.49
CA THR A 60 7.77 9.44 8.20
C THR A 60 6.53 9.87 7.40
N GLY A 61 6.68 10.06 6.07
CA GLY A 61 5.56 10.40 5.19
C GLY A 61 4.48 9.31 5.13
N ILE A 62 4.89 8.03 5.07
CA ILE A 62 3.95 6.90 5.10
C ILE A 62 3.18 6.88 6.42
N ILE A 63 3.87 7.02 7.56
CA ILE A 63 3.28 7.01 8.90
C ILE A 63 2.29 8.16 9.07
N ILE A 64 2.70 9.40 8.75
CA ILE A 64 1.84 10.58 8.87
C ILE A 64 0.60 10.45 7.98
N THR A 65 0.76 9.94 6.74
CA THR A 65 -0.37 9.67 5.86
C THR A 65 -1.36 8.69 6.49
N GLY A 66 -0.86 7.56 7.02
CA GLY A 66 -1.68 6.56 7.68
C GLY A 66 -2.41 7.12 8.90
N LEU A 67 -1.70 7.80 9.80
CA LEU A 67 -2.27 8.40 11.01
C LEU A 67 -3.43 9.37 10.68
N LEU A 68 -3.19 10.32 9.77
CA LEU A 68 -4.18 11.32 9.39
C LEU A 68 -5.40 10.70 8.71
N LYS A 69 -5.18 9.77 7.77
CA LYS A 69 -6.27 9.13 7.02
C LYS A 69 -7.14 8.18 7.86
N THR A 70 -6.66 7.66 8.99
CA THR A 70 -7.52 6.93 9.93
C THR A 70 -8.60 7.83 10.56
N GLY A 71 -8.37 9.14 10.59
CA GLY A 71 -9.25 10.12 11.22
C GLY A 71 -9.20 10.10 12.74
N LYS A 72 -8.25 9.37 13.36
CA LYS A 72 -8.08 9.31 14.82
C LYS A 72 -7.30 10.51 15.38
N LEU A 73 -6.37 11.07 14.59
CA LEU A 73 -5.55 12.20 15.00
C LEU A 73 -5.70 13.36 14.01
N PRO A 74 -5.84 14.60 14.51
CA PRO A 74 -5.79 15.80 13.67
C PRO A 74 -4.34 16.19 13.34
N ALA A 75 -4.17 17.10 12.39
CA ALA A 75 -2.84 17.54 11.93
C ALA A 75 -2.07 18.38 12.95
N ASP A 76 -2.72 18.87 14.00
CA ASP A 76 -2.15 19.61 15.13
C ASP A 76 -1.87 18.73 16.36
N ASP A 77 -2.18 17.42 16.32
CA ASP A 77 -1.69 16.48 17.34
C ASP A 77 -0.17 16.62 17.48
N PRO A 78 0.40 16.72 18.69
CA PRO A 78 1.83 17.00 18.91
C PRO A 78 2.77 16.04 18.18
N MET A 79 2.43 14.74 18.10
CA MET A 79 3.22 13.74 17.38
C MET A 79 3.14 13.97 15.87
N VAL A 80 1.95 14.19 15.34
CA VAL A 80 1.71 14.46 13.91
C VAL A 80 2.38 15.77 13.50
N ALA A 81 2.19 16.84 14.27
CA ALA A 81 2.80 18.16 14.00
C ALA A 81 4.33 18.09 13.98
N LYS A 82 4.95 17.32 14.89
CA LYS A 82 6.40 17.11 14.93
C LYS A 82 6.89 16.33 13.70
N GLY A 83 6.14 15.30 13.26
CA GLY A 83 6.45 14.57 12.01
C GLY A 83 6.29 15.43 10.77
N LEU A 84 5.26 16.27 10.70
CA LEU A 84 5.08 17.25 9.61
C LEU A 84 6.24 18.25 9.58
N LYS A 85 6.71 18.70 10.73
CA LYS A 85 7.88 19.61 10.85
C LYS A 85 9.17 18.95 10.32
N TYR A 86 9.35 17.65 10.59
CA TYR A 86 10.44 16.90 9.98
C TYR A 86 10.33 16.89 8.44
N ILE A 87 9.13 16.61 7.90
CA ILE A 87 8.91 16.60 6.44
C ILE A 87 9.16 17.98 5.83
N GLU A 88 8.80 19.09 6.52
CA GLU A 88 9.13 20.45 6.09
C GLU A 88 10.64 20.64 5.92
N GLY A 89 11.45 20.05 6.79
CA GLY A 89 12.92 20.09 6.71
C GLY A 89 13.49 19.33 5.50
N LEU A 90 12.71 18.49 4.83
CA LEU A 90 13.12 17.76 3.62
C LEU A 90 12.83 18.53 2.33
N ILE A 91 12.18 19.70 2.39
CA ILE A 91 11.77 20.47 1.22
C ILE A 91 13.00 21.14 0.59
N ASN A 92 13.21 20.84 -0.70
CA ASN A 92 14.13 21.57 -1.53
C ASN A 92 13.37 22.67 -2.30
N THR A 93 13.53 23.91 -1.89
CA THR A 93 12.82 25.05 -2.49
C THR A 93 13.27 25.39 -3.92
N LYS A 94 14.45 24.91 -4.36
CA LYS A 94 14.96 25.15 -5.72
C LYS A 94 14.36 24.21 -6.74
N SER A 95 14.35 22.91 -6.43
CA SER A 95 13.83 21.87 -7.33
C SER A 95 12.37 21.51 -7.07
N GLY A 96 11.88 21.74 -5.86
CA GLY A 96 10.51 21.41 -5.45
C GLY A 96 10.35 20.02 -4.82
N HIS A 97 11.37 19.13 -4.84
CA HIS A 97 11.25 17.82 -4.22
C HIS A 97 11.21 17.89 -2.68
N ILE A 98 10.66 16.83 -2.06
CA ILE A 98 10.56 16.69 -0.61
C ILE A 98 11.27 15.39 -0.19
N ALA A 99 12.58 15.31 -0.47
CA ALA A 99 13.38 14.12 -0.24
C ALA A 99 14.69 14.41 0.54
N GLY A 100 14.83 15.62 1.08
CA GLY A 100 16.05 16.09 1.74
C GLY A 100 17.05 16.69 0.78
N LEU A 101 18.14 17.22 1.35
CA LEU A 101 19.18 17.94 0.58
C LEU A 101 20.39 17.06 0.27
N ASP A 102 20.46 15.84 0.79
CA ASP A 102 21.57 14.93 0.56
C ASP A 102 21.52 14.41 -0.89
N PRO A 103 22.52 14.75 -1.73
CA PRO A 103 22.55 14.33 -3.13
C PRO A 103 22.69 12.82 -3.31
N ARG A 104 23.02 12.08 -2.23
CA ARG A 104 23.10 10.61 -2.23
C ARG A 104 21.74 9.95 -2.11
N VAL A 105 20.70 10.69 -1.77
CA VAL A 105 19.32 10.16 -1.73
C VAL A 105 18.83 9.94 -3.16
N GLN A 106 18.88 8.68 -3.60
CA GLN A 106 18.51 8.28 -4.97
C GLN A 106 17.05 7.89 -5.12
N LEU A 107 16.20 8.14 -4.10
CA LEU A 107 14.80 7.75 -4.09
C LEU A 107 13.88 8.98 -4.18
N GLN A 108 14.28 10.00 -4.96
CA GLN A 108 13.61 11.30 -4.98
C GLN A 108 12.13 11.23 -5.40
N ASN A 109 11.78 10.36 -6.37
CA ASN A 109 10.38 10.13 -6.72
C ASN A 109 9.61 9.50 -5.56
N TYR A 110 10.11 8.36 -5.05
CA TYR A 110 9.41 7.61 -3.99
C TYR A 110 9.21 8.47 -2.73
N VAL A 111 10.32 9.08 -2.23
CA VAL A 111 10.28 9.87 -1.00
C VAL A 111 9.43 11.13 -1.16
N THR A 112 9.55 11.84 -2.28
CA THR A 112 8.69 13.01 -2.56
C THR A 112 7.22 12.58 -2.65
N SER A 113 6.92 11.49 -3.31
CA SER A 113 5.54 11.00 -3.47
C SER A 113 4.87 10.73 -2.12
N VAL A 114 5.53 9.99 -1.22
CA VAL A 114 4.94 9.68 0.10
C VAL A 114 4.84 10.93 0.99
N ASN A 115 5.78 11.87 0.89
CA ASN A 115 5.73 13.13 1.64
C ASN A 115 4.66 14.09 1.10
N VAL A 116 4.42 14.12 -0.21
CA VAL A 116 3.27 14.84 -0.82
C VAL A 116 1.96 14.30 -0.26
N MET A 117 1.81 12.97 -0.17
CA MET A 117 0.62 12.36 0.40
C MET A 117 0.40 12.79 1.85
N ALA A 118 1.47 12.86 2.66
CA ALA A 118 1.40 13.30 4.06
C ALA A 118 1.00 14.78 4.20
N LEU A 119 1.64 15.67 3.45
CA LEU A 119 1.31 17.10 3.48
C LEU A 119 -0.10 17.37 2.96
N SER A 120 -0.53 16.65 1.91
CA SER A 120 -1.90 16.72 1.39
C SER A 120 -2.92 16.23 2.41
N ALA A 121 -2.63 15.12 3.11
CA ALA A 121 -3.52 14.59 4.15
C ALA A 121 -3.65 15.52 5.36
N ALA A 122 -2.61 16.30 5.67
CA ALA A 122 -2.66 17.33 6.72
C ALA A 122 -3.60 18.49 6.37
N ASN A 123 -3.92 18.69 5.10
CA ASN A 123 -4.88 19.66 4.58
C ASN A 123 -4.69 21.10 5.12
N LYS A 124 -3.42 21.54 5.25
CA LYS A 124 -3.07 22.91 5.68
C LYS A 124 -2.88 23.80 4.46
N ASP A 125 -3.44 25.01 4.48
CA ASP A 125 -3.28 25.98 3.39
C ASP A 125 -1.80 26.31 3.11
N SER A 126 -0.97 26.34 4.16
CA SER A 126 0.48 26.58 4.04
C SER A 126 1.21 25.53 3.19
N TYR A 127 0.63 24.34 3.01
CA TYR A 127 1.25 23.27 2.22
C TYR A 127 0.85 23.29 0.73
N LYS A 128 -0.19 24.03 0.34
CA LYS A 128 -0.69 24.04 -1.03
C LYS A 128 0.39 24.37 -2.07
N ALA A 129 1.19 25.43 -1.81
CA ALA A 129 2.26 25.82 -2.71
C ALA A 129 3.38 24.76 -2.79
N VAL A 130 3.76 24.20 -1.63
CA VAL A 130 4.81 23.15 -1.54
C VAL A 130 4.36 21.90 -2.30
N VAL A 131 3.14 21.43 -2.04
CA VAL A 131 2.55 20.26 -2.72
C VAL A 131 2.46 20.49 -4.22
N GLY A 132 2.03 21.68 -4.65
CA GLY A 132 1.97 22.04 -6.08
C GLY A 132 3.35 22.04 -6.76
N ASN A 133 4.39 22.54 -6.09
CA ASN A 133 5.77 22.50 -6.60
C ASN A 133 6.31 21.06 -6.65
N ALA A 134 6.02 20.26 -5.62
CA ALA A 134 6.43 18.86 -5.60
C ALA A 134 5.73 18.04 -6.70
N ALA A 135 4.46 18.30 -6.99
CA ALA A 135 3.75 17.68 -8.11
C ALA A 135 4.40 18.05 -9.46
N LYS A 136 4.84 19.30 -9.65
CA LYS A 136 5.60 19.71 -10.86
C LYS A 136 6.93 18.95 -10.96
N PHE A 137 7.67 18.85 -9.85
CA PHE A 137 8.91 18.08 -9.80
C PHE A 137 8.69 16.61 -10.14
N LEU A 138 7.67 15.97 -9.55
CA LEU A 138 7.35 14.58 -9.84
C LEU A 138 7.05 14.36 -11.33
N LYS A 139 6.32 15.27 -11.97
CA LYS A 139 6.02 15.18 -13.41
C LYS A 139 7.28 15.26 -14.27
N GLN A 140 8.33 15.95 -13.82
CA GLN A 140 9.62 16.01 -14.49
C GLN A 140 10.46 14.72 -14.37
N LEU A 141 10.06 13.80 -13.47
CA LEU A 141 10.72 12.50 -13.32
C LEU A 141 10.05 11.40 -14.12
N GLN A 142 8.90 11.69 -14.77
CA GLN A 142 8.22 10.74 -15.61
C GLN A 142 8.98 10.54 -16.91
N TRP A 143 9.28 9.31 -17.27
CA TRP A 143 9.93 9.00 -18.52
C TRP A 143 9.05 9.37 -19.71
N ASP A 144 9.43 10.43 -20.43
CA ASP A 144 8.68 10.94 -21.58
C ASP A 144 9.61 11.57 -22.63
N GLU A 145 9.08 12.46 -23.45
CA GLU A 145 9.81 13.12 -24.52
C GLU A 145 11.00 13.92 -24.01
N SER A 146 10.95 14.40 -22.75
CA SER A 146 12.06 15.17 -22.13
C SER A 146 13.29 14.29 -21.84
N GLU A 147 13.10 12.98 -21.61
CA GLU A 147 14.15 11.97 -21.49
C GLU A 147 14.43 11.25 -22.84
N GLY A 148 13.93 11.80 -23.94
CA GLY A 148 14.11 11.24 -25.28
C GLY A 148 13.32 9.96 -25.52
N LYS A 149 12.27 9.71 -24.76
CA LYS A 149 11.37 8.56 -24.94
C LYS A 149 10.13 8.97 -25.73
N ASN A 150 9.62 8.05 -26.53
CA ASN A 150 8.38 8.25 -27.27
C ASN A 150 7.35 7.18 -26.87
N PRO A 151 6.07 7.34 -27.27
CA PRO A 151 5.02 6.41 -26.87
C PRO A 151 5.22 4.93 -27.25
N LYS A 152 6.21 4.58 -28.06
CA LYS A 152 6.55 3.18 -28.41
C LYS A 152 7.62 2.58 -27.47
N ASP A 153 8.37 3.43 -26.73
CA ASP A 153 9.38 2.97 -25.79
C ASP A 153 8.73 2.31 -24.57
N ASP A 154 9.31 1.22 -24.09
CA ASP A 154 8.84 0.46 -22.93
C ASP A 154 8.99 1.20 -21.60
N TYR A 155 9.77 2.29 -21.55
CA TYR A 155 9.89 3.22 -20.44
C TYR A 155 8.77 4.27 -20.39
N TYR A 156 8.17 4.58 -21.56
CA TYR A 156 7.32 5.77 -21.71
C TYR A 156 6.14 5.80 -20.75
N GLY A 157 6.01 6.92 -20.04
CA GLY A 157 4.94 7.19 -19.08
C GLY A 157 5.18 6.64 -17.68
N GLY A 158 6.20 5.81 -17.48
CA GLY A 158 6.54 5.26 -16.17
C GLY A 158 7.38 6.20 -15.32
N ALA A 159 7.47 5.92 -14.02
CA ALA A 159 8.35 6.58 -13.07
C ALA A 159 9.17 5.53 -12.31
N GLY A 160 10.48 5.79 -12.15
CA GLY A 160 11.39 4.97 -11.34
C GLY A 160 11.57 5.55 -9.94
N TYR A 161 12.63 5.13 -9.24
CA TYR A 161 12.97 5.70 -7.93
C TYR A 161 13.43 7.17 -8.03
N ASP A 162 14.01 7.54 -9.14
CA ASP A 162 14.55 8.87 -9.46
C ASP A 162 14.54 9.11 -10.98
N SER A 163 15.21 10.16 -11.46
CA SER A 163 15.33 10.51 -12.88
C SER A 163 16.21 9.57 -13.72
N LYS A 164 16.89 8.60 -13.11
CA LYS A 164 17.83 7.70 -13.79
C LYS A 164 17.41 6.24 -13.71
N SER A 165 16.66 5.89 -12.67
CA SER A 165 16.20 4.52 -12.44
C SER A 165 15.14 4.14 -13.47
N ARG A 166 15.24 2.90 -14.00
CA ARG A 166 14.20 2.38 -14.87
C ARG A 166 12.84 2.46 -14.19
N PRO A 167 11.77 2.73 -14.92
CA PRO A 167 10.44 2.81 -14.34
C PRO A 167 9.94 1.43 -13.92
N ASP A 168 9.11 1.41 -12.88
CA ASP A 168 8.39 0.23 -12.43
C ASP A 168 6.99 0.59 -11.94
N LEU A 169 6.11 -0.41 -11.84
CA LEU A 169 4.71 -0.18 -11.50
C LEU A 169 4.52 0.28 -10.06
N SER A 170 5.40 -0.15 -9.12
CA SER A 170 5.31 0.29 -7.73
C SER A 170 5.62 1.78 -7.60
N ASN A 171 6.74 2.24 -8.18
CA ASN A 171 7.11 3.66 -8.16
C ASN A 171 6.12 4.52 -8.97
N THR A 172 5.65 4.03 -10.12
CA THR A 172 4.59 4.69 -10.90
C THR A 172 3.29 4.80 -10.12
N ALA A 173 2.92 3.78 -9.34
CA ALA A 173 1.72 3.82 -8.51
C ALA A 173 1.81 4.83 -7.35
N PHE A 174 2.98 4.98 -6.69
CA PHE A 174 3.20 6.04 -5.68
C PHE A 174 3.23 7.44 -6.30
N TYR A 175 3.83 7.57 -7.47
CA TYR A 175 3.80 8.79 -8.25
C TYR A 175 2.34 9.23 -8.54
N LEU A 176 1.49 8.33 -9.00
CA LEU A 176 0.08 8.59 -9.25
C LEU A 176 -0.69 8.91 -7.96
N ASP A 177 -0.41 8.20 -6.86
CA ASP A 177 -0.96 8.51 -5.53
C ASP A 177 -0.68 9.98 -5.15
N ALA A 178 0.56 10.42 -5.39
CA ALA A 178 0.99 11.79 -5.06
C ALA A 178 0.30 12.83 -5.95
N LEU A 179 0.19 12.59 -7.26
CA LEU A 179 -0.50 13.52 -8.17
C LEU A 179 -1.98 13.67 -7.81
N VAL A 180 -2.65 12.55 -7.50
CA VAL A 180 -4.06 12.58 -7.05
C VAL A 180 -4.18 13.31 -5.72
N ALA A 181 -3.30 13.04 -4.76
CA ALA A 181 -3.30 13.70 -3.46
C ALA A 181 -3.01 15.21 -3.57
N ALA A 182 -2.20 15.61 -4.53
CA ALA A 182 -1.89 17.01 -4.84
C ALA A 182 -3.03 17.73 -5.58
N GLY A 183 -4.11 17.03 -5.96
CA GLY A 183 -5.23 17.62 -6.69
C GLY A 183 -4.92 17.95 -8.16
N VAL A 184 -3.95 17.26 -8.77
CA VAL A 184 -3.65 17.41 -10.20
C VAL A 184 -4.90 17.03 -11.00
N ALA A 185 -5.23 17.85 -12.01
CA ALA A 185 -6.42 17.65 -12.82
C ALA A 185 -6.41 16.30 -13.55
N LYS A 186 -7.55 15.61 -13.61
CA LYS A 186 -7.65 14.24 -14.18
C LYS A 186 -7.29 14.15 -15.67
N ASP A 187 -7.36 15.26 -16.38
CA ASP A 187 -7.02 15.37 -17.80
C ASP A 187 -5.55 15.77 -18.04
N ASP A 188 -4.76 15.94 -16.96
CA ASP A 188 -3.33 16.27 -17.07
C ASP A 188 -2.59 15.21 -17.91
N PRO A 189 -1.72 15.62 -18.85
CA PRO A 189 -0.96 14.70 -19.71
C PRO A 189 -0.19 13.62 -18.95
N ALA A 190 0.25 13.89 -17.73
CA ALA A 190 0.98 12.92 -16.90
C ALA A 190 0.17 11.64 -16.66
N PHE A 191 -1.15 11.74 -16.43
CA PHE A 191 -2.01 10.56 -16.27
C PHE A 191 -2.17 9.78 -17.58
N LYS A 192 -2.27 10.48 -18.73
CA LYS A 192 -2.37 9.83 -20.04
C LYS A 192 -1.11 9.06 -20.39
N LYS A 193 0.07 9.65 -20.13
CA LYS A 193 1.36 9.00 -20.32
C LYS A 193 1.52 7.79 -19.38
N ALA A 194 1.22 7.96 -18.09
CA ALA A 194 1.29 6.87 -17.10
C ALA A 194 0.40 5.68 -17.51
N MET A 195 -0.78 5.94 -18.09
CA MET A 195 -1.68 4.89 -18.54
C MET A 195 -1.04 3.97 -19.59
N ILE A 196 -0.16 4.49 -20.46
CA ILE A 196 0.57 3.68 -21.45
C ILE A 196 1.49 2.69 -20.72
N PHE A 197 2.31 3.17 -19.78
CA PHE A 197 3.20 2.31 -19.00
C PHE A 197 2.43 1.26 -18.18
N VAL A 198 1.38 1.70 -17.48
CA VAL A 198 0.53 0.83 -16.65
C VAL A 198 -0.11 -0.27 -17.50
N SER A 199 -0.64 0.06 -18.69
CA SER A 199 -1.20 -0.94 -19.61
C SER A 199 -0.17 -1.99 -20.02
N ARG A 200 1.07 -1.59 -20.28
CA ARG A 200 2.16 -2.50 -20.68
C ARG A 200 2.61 -3.46 -19.57
N CYS A 201 2.37 -3.09 -18.31
CA CYS A 201 2.63 -3.99 -17.19
C CYS A 201 1.55 -5.07 -17.02
N GLN A 202 0.44 -5.04 -17.77
CA GLN A 202 -0.65 -5.99 -17.64
C GLN A 202 -0.44 -7.23 -18.53
N ASN A 203 -0.70 -8.42 -18.01
CA ASN A 203 -0.83 -9.66 -18.76
C ASN A 203 -2.19 -9.71 -19.47
N LEU A 204 -2.37 -8.79 -20.42
CA LEU A 204 -3.56 -8.70 -21.25
C LEU A 204 -3.21 -8.00 -22.56
N LYS A 205 -3.42 -8.67 -23.68
CA LYS A 205 -3.28 -8.04 -24.99
C LYS A 205 -4.37 -6.98 -25.16
N SER A 206 -3.97 -5.75 -25.40
CA SER A 206 -4.89 -4.62 -25.56
C SER A 206 -4.30 -3.58 -26.50
N GLU A 207 -5.08 -2.58 -26.90
CA GLU A 207 -4.67 -1.46 -27.77
C GLU A 207 -3.38 -0.77 -27.26
N ASN A 208 -3.26 -0.62 -25.94
CA ASN A 208 -2.13 0.05 -25.29
C ASN A 208 -1.07 -0.94 -24.74
N ASN A 209 -1.13 -2.22 -25.12
CA ASN A 209 -0.18 -3.23 -24.69
C ASN A 209 0.20 -4.17 -25.84
N ASP A 210 1.27 -3.80 -26.50
CA ASP A 210 1.90 -4.48 -27.62
C ASP A 210 3.10 -5.35 -27.20
N GLN A 211 3.31 -5.51 -25.91
CA GLN A 211 4.49 -6.19 -25.38
C GLN A 211 4.48 -7.69 -25.70
N PRO A 212 5.66 -8.31 -25.92
CA PRO A 212 5.77 -9.73 -26.33
C PRO A 212 5.12 -10.72 -25.35
N TRP A 213 5.02 -10.36 -24.07
CA TRP A 213 4.41 -11.21 -23.03
C TRP A 213 2.91 -11.03 -22.86
N ALA A 214 2.34 -9.90 -23.31
CA ALA A 214 0.98 -9.47 -22.99
C ALA A 214 -0.11 -10.51 -23.23
N GLY A 215 0.02 -11.30 -24.30
CA GLY A 215 -0.96 -12.33 -24.67
C GLY A 215 -0.60 -13.75 -24.25
N LYS A 216 0.56 -13.98 -23.60
CA LYS A 216 1.02 -15.33 -23.28
C LYS A 216 0.25 -15.98 -22.14
N ILE A 217 0.03 -15.26 -21.03
CA ILE A 217 -0.81 -15.67 -19.90
C ILE A 217 -2.24 -15.17 -20.10
N ASN A 218 -2.39 -13.91 -20.46
CA ASN A 218 -3.67 -13.24 -20.78
C ASN A 218 -4.73 -13.32 -19.65
N ASP A 219 -4.26 -13.32 -18.40
CA ASP A 219 -5.12 -13.46 -17.22
C ASP A 219 -5.49 -12.14 -16.55
N GLY A 220 -4.95 -11.01 -17.03
CA GLY A 220 -5.18 -9.68 -16.50
C GLY A 220 -4.32 -9.28 -15.30
N SER A 221 -3.47 -10.18 -14.79
CA SER A 221 -2.51 -9.87 -13.72
C SER A 221 -1.46 -8.86 -14.18
N PHE A 222 -0.73 -8.27 -13.22
CA PHE A 222 0.30 -7.29 -13.52
C PHE A 222 1.68 -7.75 -13.08
N ILE A 223 2.69 -7.47 -13.92
CA ILE A 223 4.11 -7.63 -13.64
C ILE A 223 4.69 -6.37 -13.00
N TYR A 224 5.93 -6.46 -12.50
CA TYR A 224 6.61 -5.35 -11.83
C TYR A 224 6.98 -4.19 -12.75
N SER A 225 7.43 -4.46 -13.97
CA SER A 225 7.87 -3.44 -14.92
C SER A 225 7.73 -3.92 -16.36
N ALA A 226 7.33 -3.02 -17.24
CA ALA A 226 7.40 -3.24 -18.70
C ALA A 226 8.78 -2.92 -19.27
N ALA A 227 9.59 -2.09 -18.61
CA ALA A 227 10.86 -1.60 -19.09
C ALA A 227 11.91 -2.72 -19.23
N GLU A 228 12.86 -2.53 -20.14
CA GLU A 228 13.97 -3.46 -20.40
C GLU A 228 13.51 -4.88 -20.78
N GLY A 229 12.47 -4.96 -21.60
CA GLY A 229 11.92 -6.24 -22.03
C GLY A 229 11.07 -6.95 -21.00
N GLY A 230 10.65 -6.22 -19.94
CA GLY A 230 9.80 -6.72 -18.88
C GLY A 230 10.55 -7.23 -17.65
N GLY A 231 9.89 -7.22 -16.50
CA GLY A 231 10.49 -7.67 -15.24
C GLY A 231 9.46 -8.10 -14.21
N VAL A 232 9.77 -9.20 -13.54
CA VAL A 232 9.00 -9.77 -12.43
C VAL A 232 9.78 -9.70 -11.13
N ARG A 233 9.10 -9.80 -9.98
CA ARG A 233 9.72 -9.87 -8.66
C ARG A 233 9.30 -11.13 -7.88
N ASN A 234 8.32 -11.84 -8.38
CA ASN A 234 7.82 -13.09 -7.86
C ASN A 234 8.57 -14.33 -8.40
N ALA A 235 9.36 -14.17 -9.50
CA ALA A 235 10.19 -15.21 -10.09
C ALA A 235 11.63 -14.68 -10.33
N ASP A 236 12.53 -15.56 -10.72
CA ASP A 236 13.92 -15.20 -11.02
C ASP A 236 14.09 -14.68 -12.47
N GLY A 237 12.99 -14.44 -13.16
CA GLY A 237 12.92 -13.93 -14.53
C GLY A 237 11.66 -14.41 -15.25
N PRO A 238 11.57 -14.19 -16.57
CA PRO A 238 10.51 -14.75 -17.40
C PRO A 238 10.56 -16.28 -17.38
N GLU A 239 9.41 -16.91 -17.57
CA GLU A 239 9.32 -18.35 -17.82
C GLU A 239 10.01 -18.73 -19.13
N LYS A 240 10.29 -20.01 -19.35
CA LYS A 240 11.01 -20.51 -20.53
C LYS A 240 10.35 -20.11 -21.86
N ASP A 241 9.04 -19.98 -21.88
CA ASP A 241 8.26 -19.52 -23.03
C ASP A 241 8.22 -17.98 -23.14
N GLY A 242 8.89 -17.27 -22.21
CA GLY A 242 8.92 -15.81 -22.12
C GLY A 242 7.64 -15.22 -21.55
N SER A 243 6.76 -15.99 -20.91
CA SER A 243 5.66 -15.47 -20.12
C SER A 243 6.16 -14.89 -18.79
N MET A 244 5.40 -13.95 -18.23
CA MET A 244 5.77 -13.24 -17.00
C MET A 244 4.59 -13.28 -16.04
N PRO A 245 4.58 -14.23 -15.08
CA PRO A 245 3.51 -14.30 -14.10
C PRO A 245 3.36 -13.00 -13.28
N GLY A 246 2.12 -12.52 -13.18
CA GLY A 246 1.80 -11.39 -12.31
C GLY A 246 1.64 -11.83 -10.84
N TYR A 247 1.50 -10.86 -9.96
CA TYR A 247 1.25 -11.10 -8.53
C TYR A 247 0.40 -9.99 -7.90
N ALA A 248 -0.22 -10.30 -6.77
CA ALA A 248 -1.33 -9.53 -6.27
C ALA A 248 -1.00 -8.07 -5.92
N SER A 249 0.13 -7.79 -5.27
CA SER A 249 0.47 -6.39 -4.96
C SER A 249 0.63 -5.53 -6.22
N MET A 250 1.16 -6.09 -7.31
CA MET A 250 1.24 -5.36 -8.60
C MET A 250 -0.11 -5.31 -9.31
N THR A 251 -0.92 -6.35 -9.21
CA THR A 251 -2.24 -6.36 -9.84
C THR A 251 -3.16 -5.32 -9.20
N TYR A 252 -3.18 -5.22 -7.86
CA TYR A 252 -3.90 -4.15 -7.18
C TYR A 252 -3.31 -2.76 -7.45
N ALA A 253 -1.98 -2.62 -7.51
CA ALA A 253 -1.34 -1.36 -7.90
C ALA A 253 -1.74 -0.93 -9.33
N GLY A 254 -1.80 -1.88 -10.27
CA GLY A 254 -2.25 -1.66 -11.64
C GLY A 254 -3.71 -1.23 -11.72
N ILE A 255 -4.63 -1.94 -11.05
CA ILE A 255 -6.05 -1.58 -10.97
C ILE A 255 -6.21 -0.14 -10.46
N LYS A 256 -5.60 0.17 -9.30
CA LYS A 256 -5.66 1.51 -8.71
C LYS A 256 -5.13 2.57 -9.68
N SER A 257 -3.98 2.30 -10.31
CA SER A 257 -3.35 3.21 -11.25
C SER A 257 -4.23 3.50 -12.46
N MET A 258 -4.90 2.48 -13.02
CA MET A 258 -5.88 2.67 -14.10
C MET A 258 -7.04 3.57 -13.68
N ILE A 259 -7.63 3.34 -12.50
CA ILE A 259 -8.72 4.19 -11.97
C ILE A 259 -8.25 5.63 -11.78
N TYR A 260 -7.04 5.85 -11.26
CA TYR A 260 -6.48 7.20 -11.07
C TYR A 260 -6.18 7.90 -12.39
N CYS A 261 -5.82 7.15 -13.43
CA CYS A 261 -5.69 7.67 -14.80
C CYS A 261 -7.04 7.89 -15.50
N GLY A 262 -8.17 7.75 -14.80
CA GLY A 262 -9.51 8.04 -15.33
C GLY A 262 -10.14 6.87 -16.09
N VAL A 263 -9.58 5.68 -16.04
CA VAL A 263 -10.18 4.48 -16.65
C VAL A 263 -11.42 4.06 -15.86
N SER A 264 -12.50 3.75 -16.56
CA SER A 264 -13.73 3.27 -15.93
C SER A 264 -13.52 1.91 -15.26
N LYS A 265 -14.15 1.71 -14.09
CA LYS A 265 -14.21 0.39 -13.44
C LYS A 265 -14.89 -0.69 -14.31
N ASN A 266 -15.63 -0.26 -15.33
CA ASN A 266 -16.25 -1.16 -16.32
C ASN A 266 -15.36 -1.49 -17.52
N ASP A 267 -14.17 -0.89 -17.62
CA ASP A 267 -13.21 -1.19 -18.69
C ASP A 267 -12.79 -2.68 -18.65
N PRO A 268 -12.70 -3.36 -19.79
CA PRO A 268 -12.31 -4.77 -19.84
C PRO A 268 -10.98 -5.08 -19.15
N ARG A 269 -10.01 -4.16 -19.19
CA ARG A 269 -8.69 -4.30 -18.55
C ARG A 269 -8.83 -4.33 -17.03
N VAL A 270 -9.64 -3.41 -16.47
CA VAL A 270 -9.92 -3.34 -15.04
C VAL A 270 -10.71 -4.58 -14.58
N LYS A 271 -11.75 -4.97 -15.35
CA LYS A 271 -12.54 -6.17 -15.06
C LYS A 271 -11.68 -7.43 -15.04
N LYS A 272 -10.78 -7.59 -16.03
CA LYS A 272 -9.93 -8.79 -16.11
C LYS A 272 -8.92 -8.85 -14.97
N ALA A 273 -8.34 -7.71 -14.58
CA ALA A 273 -7.48 -7.63 -13.41
C ALA A 273 -8.25 -7.91 -12.11
N TYR A 274 -9.48 -7.40 -11.98
CA TYR A 274 -10.33 -7.66 -10.83
C TYR A 274 -10.73 -9.14 -10.75
N GLU A 275 -11.05 -9.78 -11.86
CA GLU A 275 -11.28 -11.23 -11.92
C GLU A 275 -10.07 -12.01 -11.37
N TRP A 276 -8.86 -11.62 -11.78
CA TRP A 276 -7.65 -12.26 -11.28
C TRP A 276 -7.49 -12.13 -9.76
N VAL A 277 -7.63 -10.92 -9.20
CA VAL A 277 -7.48 -10.70 -7.75
C VAL A 277 -8.59 -11.34 -6.95
N SER A 278 -9.80 -11.42 -7.47
CA SER A 278 -10.92 -12.13 -6.86
C SER A 278 -10.64 -13.63 -6.76
N ASN A 279 -10.19 -14.23 -7.86
CA ASN A 279 -9.87 -15.66 -7.92
C ASN A 279 -8.67 -16.05 -7.04
N ASN A 280 -7.81 -15.08 -6.72
CA ASN A 280 -6.61 -15.24 -5.91
C ASN A 280 -6.69 -14.49 -4.57
N TYR A 281 -7.89 -14.20 -4.07
CA TYR A 281 -8.05 -13.48 -2.81
C TYR A 281 -7.41 -14.22 -1.64
N SER A 282 -6.55 -13.54 -0.87
CA SER A 282 -5.90 -14.08 0.33
C SER A 282 -5.45 -12.94 1.25
N LEU A 283 -5.56 -13.16 2.55
CA LEU A 283 -4.96 -12.30 3.58
C LEU A 283 -3.79 -12.97 4.32
N GLU A 284 -3.41 -14.19 3.90
CA GLU A 284 -2.30 -14.92 4.51
C GLU A 284 -0.99 -14.79 3.71
N SER A 285 -1.09 -14.41 2.44
CA SER A 285 0.05 -14.31 1.54
C SER A 285 -0.15 -13.18 0.53
N ASN A 286 0.89 -12.85 -0.23
CA ASN A 286 0.83 -12.02 -1.44
C ASN A 286 0.63 -12.97 -2.65
N PRO A 287 -0.59 -13.20 -3.14
CA PRO A 287 -0.87 -14.19 -4.17
C PRO A 287 -0.04 -13.96 -5.45
N GLY A 288 0.35 -15.06 -6.08
CA GLY A 288 1.27 -15.04 -7.22
C GLY A 288 2.75 -15.06 -6.84
N MET A 289 3.08 -14.91 -5.55
CA MET A 289 4.42 -15.19 -5.03
C MET A 289 4.61 -16.70 -4.84
N PRO A 290 5.82 -17.26 -5.12
CA PRO A 290 6.10 -18.66 -4.85
C PRO A 290 6.04 -18.95 -3.32
N PRO A 291 5.79 -20.20 -2.90
CA PRO A 291 5.58 -20.55 -1.49
C PRO A 291 6.69 -20.03 -0.55
N GLN A 292 7.95 -20.08 -0.99
CA GLN A 292 9.09 -19.62 -0.19
C GLN A 292 9.14 -18.10 -0.01
N ARG A 293 8.42 -17.35 -0.85
CA ARG A 293 8.35 -15.89 -0.90
C ARG A 293 6.92 -15.38 -0.66
N ALA A 294 6.02 -16.24 -0.17
CA ALA A 294 4.59 -15.95 -0.05
C ALA A 294 4.26 -14.73 0.80
N ALA A 295 5.11 -14.40 1.78
CA ALA A 295 4.94 -13.22 2.63
C ALA A 295 5.83 -12.03 2.20
N TRP A 296 6.57 -12.10 1.08
CA TRP A 296 7.34 -10.94 0.62
C TRP A 296 6.44 -9.76 0.28
N GLY A 297 6.69 -8.63 0.92
CA GLY A 297 5.92 -7.41 0.73
C GLY A 297 4.46 -7.53 1.17
N LEU A 298 4.16 -8.29 2.23
CA LEU A 298 2.79 -8.59 2.67
C LEU A 298 2.04 -7.33 3.15
N PHE A 299 2.71 -6.42 3.86
CA PHE A 299 2.06 -5.21 4.35
C PHE A 299 1.94 -4.14 3.25
N TYR A 300 2.89 -4.09 2.34
CA TYR A 300 2.73 -3.34 1.09
C TYR A 300 1.54 -3.87 0.27
N TYR A 301 1.39 -5.20 0.18
CA TYR A 301 0.24 -5.84 -0.46
C TYR A 301 -1.08 -5.42 0.20
N TYR A 302 -1.20 -5.47 1.53
CA TYR A 302 -2.42 -5.01 2.22
C TYR A 302 -2.75 -3.55 1.91
N ASN A 303 -1.75 -2.68 1.89
CA ASN A 303 -1.94 -1.28 1.53
C ASN A 303 -2.44 -1.11 0.08
N THR A 304 -1.83 -1.80 -0.90
CA THR A 304 -2.24 -1.70 -2.30
C THR A 304 -3.62 -2.31 -2.54
N MET A 305 -3.92 -3.44 -1.89
CA MET A 305 -5.23 -4.10 -1.93
C MET A 305 -6.33 -3.17 -1.40
N ALA A 306 -6.15 -2.65 -0.19
CA ALA A 306 -7.13 -1.79 0.44
C ALA A 306 -7.42 -0.53 -0.38
N LYS A 307 -6.38 0.13 -0.91
CA LYS A 307 -6.53 1.29 -1.80
C LYS A 307 -7.24 0.97 -3.10
N ALA A 308 -6.93 -0.17 -3.72
CA ALA A 308 -7.53 -0.55 -4.99
C ALA A 308 -9.01 -0.91 -4.85
N LEU A 309 -9.37 -1.70 -3.83
CA LEU A 309 -10.76 -2.08 -3.57
C LEU A 309 -11.62 -0.87 -3.16
N ASP A 310 -11.05 0.05 -2.39
CA ASP A 310 -11.72 1.32 -2.03
C ASP A 310 -11.92 2.21 -3.27
N ALA A 311 -10.91 2.36 -4.13
CA ALA A 311 -11.02 3.10 -5.39
C ALA A 311 -12.02 2.50 -6.39
N LEU A 312 -12.19 1.17 -6.37
CA LEU A 312 -13.22 0.46 -7.13
C LEU A 312 -14.60 0.57 -6.48
N GLU A 313 -14.69 1.07 -5.23
CA GLU A 313 -15.94 1.09 -4.43
C GLU A 313 -16.52 -0.32 -4.21
N ILE A 314 -15.66 -1.31 -4.00
CA ILE A 314 -16.05 -2.69 -3.75
C ILE A 314 -16.02 -2.95 -2.26
N ASP A 315 -17.12 -3.42 -1.70
CA ASP A 315 -17.23 -3.83 -0.29
C ASP A 315 -17.09 -5.35 -0.11
N ASP A 316 -17.45 -6.12 -1.13
CA ASP A 316 -17.53 -7.57 -1.12
C ASP A 316 -16.78 -8.16 -2.32
N VAL A 317 -15.77 -8.98 -2.03
CA VAL A 317 -15.01 -9.73 -3.04
C VAL A 317 -15.52 -11.17 -3.07
N LYS A 318 -15.94 -11.64 -4.23
CA LYS A 318 -16.31 -13.06 -4.42
C LYS A 318 -15.14 -13.82 -4.98
N ASP A 319 -14.67 -14.82 -4.25
CA ASP A 319 -13.57 -15.69 -4.69
C ASP A 319 -14.01 -16.69 -5.80
N SER A 320 -13.05 -17.47 -6.30
CA SER A 320 -13.29 -18.48 -7.35
C SER A 320 -14.24 -19.60 -6.91
N LYS A 321 -14.51 -19.76 -5.61
CA LYS A 321 -15.46 -20.73 -5.05
C LYS A 321 -16.83 -20.12 -4.78
N GLY A 322 -17.00 -18.82 -5.08
CA GLY A 322 -18.21 -18.05 -4.82
C GLY A 322 -18.38 -17.61 -3.36
N VAL A 323 -17.33 -17.76 -2.53
CA VAL A 323 -17.33 -17.26 -1.15
C VAL A 323 -17.24 -15.74 -1.17
N SER A 324 -18.09 -15.10 -0.39
CA SER A 324 -18.17 -13.66 -0.23
C SER A 324 -17.24 -13.19 0.91
N HIS A 325 -16.34 -12.27 0.60
CA HIS A 325 -15.36 -11.71 1.53
C HIS A 325 -15.65 -10.22 1.76
N ILE A 326 -16.16 -9.87 2.93
CA ILE A 326 -16.27 -8.47 3.35
C ILE A 326 -14.86 -8.01 3.74
N TRP A 327 -14.07 -7.65 2.75
CA TRP A 327 -12.63 -7.44 2.86
C TRP A 327 -12.20 -6.43 3.94
N LYS A 328 -13.01 -5.39 4.18
CA LYS A 328 -12.75 -4.40 5.23
C LYS A 328 -12.76 -5.04 6.63
N ASN A 329 -13.72 -5.92 6.86
CA ASN A 329 -13.87 -6.64 8.11
C ASN A 329 -12.73 -7.66 8.28
N GLU A 330 -12.49 -8.45 7.25
CA GLU A 330 -11.46 -9.49 7.28
C GLU A 330 -10.05 -8.91 7.42
N LEU A 331 -9.73 -7.82 6.70
CA LEU A 331 -8.45 -7.14 6.82
C LEU A 331 -8.24 -6.55 8.22
N SER A 332 -9.28 -5.94 8.80
CA SER A 332 -9.23 -5.39 10.16
C SER A 332 -8.93 -6.47 11.20
N LEU A 333 -9.62 -7.61 11.12
CA LEU A 333 -9.38 -8.77 11.99
C LEU A 333 -8.00 -9.39 11.78
N THR A 334 -7.55 -9.52 10.51
CA THR A 334 -6.24 -10.06 10.16
C THR A 334 -5.12 -9.20 10.69
N LEU A 335 -5.21 -7.88 10.52
CA LEU A 335 -4.21 -6.95 11.04
C LEU A 335 -4.20 -6.95 12.57
N ALA A 336 -5.36 -7.00 13.23
CA ALA A 336 -5.43 -7.13 14.69
C ALA A 336 -4.75 -8.40 15.20
N LYS A 337 -4.95 -9.52 14.53
CA LYS A 337 -4.31 -10.82 14.86
C LYS A 337 -2.79 -10.80 14.66
N LYS A 338 -2.30 -10.07 13.63
CA LYS A 338 -0.87 -9.98 13.30
C LYS A 338 -0.14 -8.87 14.09
N GLN A 339 -0.85 -8.04 14.86
CA GLN A 339 -0.26 -6.95 15.63
C GLN A 339 0.53 -7.47 16.82
N SER A 340 1.75 -6.98 16.99
CA SER A 340 2.60 -7.28 18.13
C SER A 340 2.03 -6.68 19.43
N PRO A 341 2.38 -7.23 20.61
CA PRO A 341 1.90 -6.71 21.91
C PRO A 341 2.24 -5.23 22.16
N ASP A 342 3.32 -4.72 21.58
CA ASP A 342 3.73 -3.32 21.67
C ASP A 342 2.94 -2.37 20.76
N GLY A 343 2.07 -2.90 19.90
CA GLY A 343 1.24 -2.17 18.96
C GLY A 343 1.83 -2.00 17.56
N SER A 344 3.03 -2.50 17.31
CA SER A 344 3.67 -2.48 16.00
C SER A 344 3.26 -3.67 15.12
N TRP A 345 3.68 -3.62 13.85
CA TRP A 345 3.75 -4.77 12.95
C TRP A 345 5.15 -4.89 12.37
N SER A 346 5.52 -6.11 12.02
CA SER A 346 6.71 -6.42 11.26
C SER A 346 6.48 -7.68 10.42
N ASN A 347 7.27 -7.86 9.38
CA ASN A 347 7.26 -9.05 8.57
C ASN A 347 8.56 -9.82 8.77
N PRO A 348 8.51 -11.07 9.29
CA PRO A 348 9.70 -11.88 9.46
C PRO A 348 10.46 -12.16 8.15
N GLN A 349 9.76 -12.13 7.02
CA GLN A 349 10.39 -12.17 5.70
C GLN A 349 10.78 -10.75 5.26
N ASP A 350 11.90 -10.26 5.79
CA ASP A 350 12.40 -8.89 5.57
C ASP A 350 12.85 -8.69 4.13
N ARG A 351 11.88 -8.56 3.23
CA ARG A 351 12.10 -8.10 1.87
C ARG A 351 11.48 -6.71 1.70
N TRP A 352 12.21 -5.82 1.04
CA TRP A 352 11.81 -4.42 0.85
C TRP A 352 11.60 -3.66 2.16
N MET A 353 12.46 -3.94 3.15
CA MET A 353 12.49 -3.32 4.47
C MET A 353 11.26 -3.63 5.35
N GLU A 354 10.50 -4.68 5.08
CA GLU A 354 9.35 -5.03 5.94
C GLU A 354 9.74 -5.63 7.31
N GLY A 355 11.03 -5.76 7.62
CA GLY A 355 11.55 -5.95 8.98
C GLY A 355 11.52 -4.69 9.83
N ASP A 356 11.49 -3.50 9.21
CA ASP A 356 11.37 -2.21 9.92
C ASP A 356 9.95 -2.02 10.46
N GLN A 357 9.80 -2.10 11.79
CA GLN A 357 8.51 -2.00 12.46
C GLN A 357 7.80 -0.66 12.21
N ASN A 358 8.53 0.45 12.06
CA ASN A 358 7.93 1.75 11.80
C ASN A 358 7.33 1.80 10.39
N LEU A 359 8.07 1.31 9.37
CA LEU A 359 7.58 1.22 8.00
C LEU A 359 6.32 0.36 7.90
N VAL A 360 6.39 -0.83 8.50
CA VAL A 360 5.29 -1.81 8.44
C VAL A 360 4.06 -1.30 9.21
N THR A 361 4.26 -0.64 10.36
CA THR A 361 3.17 0.02 11.08
C THR A 361 2.53 1.12 10.25
N GLY A 362 3.34 1.88 9.50
CA GLY A 362 2.84 2.87 8.55
C GLY A 362 1.99 2.25 7.44
N PHE A 363 2.44 1.16 6.80
CA PHE A 363 1.65 0.45 5.79
C PHE A 363 0.37 -0.14 6.35
N ALA A 364 0.40 -0.73 7.56
CA ALA A 364 -0.78 -1.25 8.23
C ALA A 364 -1.81 -0.14 8.50
N LEU A 365 -1.39 1.03 8.98
CA LEU A 365 -2.27 2.18 9.18
C LEU A 365 -2.84 2.71 7.86
N MET A 366 -2.05 2.75 6.79
CA MET A 366 -2.56 3.13 5.46
C MET A 366 -3.61 2.12 4.98
N ALA A 367 -3.39 0.82 5.15
CA ALA A 367 -4.38 -0.20 4.81
C ALA A 367 -5.67 -0.04 5.65
N LEU A 368 -5.54 0.11 6.97
CA LEU A 368 -6.65 0.33 7.88
C LEU A 368 -7.44 1.62 7.56
N SER A 369 -6.78 2.67 7.06
CA SER A 369 -7.46 3.92 6.68
C SER A 369 -8.49 3.75 5.57
N HIS A 370 -8.33 2.74 4.71
CA HIS A 370 -9.27 2.35 3.66
C HIS A 370 -10.22 1.22 4.10
N ALA A 371 -9.86 0.49 5.16
CA ALA A 371 -10.59 -0.69 5.65
C ALA A 371 -11.45 -0.40 6.88
N LYS A 372 -11.85 0.86 7.13
CA LYS A 372 -12.71 1.18 8.27
C LYS A 372 -14.05 0.45 8.12
N PRO A 373 -14.41 -0.46 9.05
CA PRO A 373 -15.67 -1.19 8.99
C PRO A 373 -16.86 -0.22 9.03
N LYS A 374 -17.88 -0.52 8.23
CA LYS A 374 -19.18 0.20 8.31
C LYS A 374 -19.82 -0.13 9.66
N LYS A 375 -20.42 0.87 10.29
CA LYS A 375 -21.19 0.70 11.55
C LYS A 375 -22.42 -0.16 11.31
#